data_54754e353b8458016fca9833932afd49
#
_entry.id   54754e353b8458016fca9833932afd49
#
_cell.length_a   1.000
_cell.length_b   1.000
_cell.length_c   1.000
_cell.angle_alpha   90.00
_cell.angle_beta   90.00
_cell.angle_gamma   90.00
#
_symmetry.space_group_name_H-M   'P 1'
#
loop_
_entity.id
_entity.type
_entity.pdbx_description
1 polymer ?
#
loop_
_entity_poly.entity_id
_entity_poly.type
_entity_poly.pdbx_seq_one_letter_code
_entity_poly.pdbx_strand_id
1 'polypeptide(L)' 'MDLIVNSIIETISYNNYLPKRFKITRLKTISGNIHAVIVDIKDEQSEMLVALSVLEDKNKYRIIK' A
#
# COMPACT_ATOMS: atom_id res chain seq x y z
N MET A 1 -11.20 6.52 -6.57
CA MET A 1 -10.99 5.42 -5.67
C MET A 1 -10.17 5.88 -4.49
N ASP A 2 -10.59 5.55 -3.32
CA ASP A 2 -10.08 6.24 -2.16
C ASP A 2 -9.31 5.33 -1.24
N LEU A 3 -7.99 5.47 -1.30
CA LEU A 3 -7.12 4.84 -0.33
C LEU A 3 -7.07 5.73 0.90
N ILE A 4 -7.43 5.17 2.03
CA ILE A 4 -7.45 5.89 3.30
C ILE A 4 -6.71 5.09 4.35
N VAL A 5 -6.48 5.72 5.50
CA VAL A 5 -5.89 5.02 6.65
C VAL A 5 -6.74 3.78 6.96
N ASN A 6 -6.07 2.69 7.26
CA ASN A 6 -6.62 1.35 7.51
C ASN A 6 -7.04 0.59 6.25
N SER A 7 -6.89 1.16 5.06
CA SER A 7 -7.09 0.39 3.84
C SER A 7 -6.06 -0.73 3.76
N ILE A 8 -6.51 -1.89 3.28
CA ILE A 8 -5.63 -3.03 3.03
C ILE A 8 -5.41 -3.11 1.53
N ILE A 9 -4.17 -3.20 1.13
CA ILE A 9 -3.80 -3.39 -0.27
C ILE A 9 -3.04 -4.70 -0.41
N GLU A 10 -3.10 -5.28 -1.59
CA GLU A 10 -2.46 -6.55 -1.86
C GLU A 10 -1.67 -6.43 -3.15
N THR A 11 -0.46 -6.95 -3.16
CA THR A 11 0.32 -7.01 -4.39
C THR A 11 -0.33 -8.00 -5.35
N ILE A 12 -0.32 -7.66 -6.63
CA ILE A 12 -0.85 -8.56 -7.63
C ILE A 12 0.16 -9.70 -7.80
N SER A 13 -0.36 -10.93 -7.71
CA SER A 13 0.48 -12.11 -7.86
C SER A 13 1.12 -12.14 -9.23
N TYR A 14 2.41 -12.43 -9.27
CA TYR A 14 3.16 -12.45 -10.52
C TYR A 14 4.10 -13.65 -10.48
N ASN A 15 4.03 -14.49 -11.51
CA ASN A 15 4.75 -15.75 -11.57
C ASN A 15 4.36 -16.65 -10.39
N ASN A 16 5.34 -17.12 -9.63
CA ASN A 16 5.11 -18.01 -8.50
C ASN A 16 5.18 -17.31 -7.16
N TYR A 17 5.18 -15.96 -7.15
CA TYR A 17 5.25 -15.22 -5.91
C TYR A 17 3.87 -15.13 -5.27
N LEU A 18 3.83 -15.34 -3.96
CA LEU A 18 2.59 -15.18 -3.21
C LEU A 18 2.28 -13.70 -3.03
N PRO A 19 1.02 -13.31 -3.12
CA PRO A 19 0.64 -11.92 -2.86
C PRO A 19 0.98 -11.53 -1.43
N LYS A 20 1.39 -10.27 -1.25
CA LYS A 20 1.60 -9.70 0.08
C LYS A 20 0.56 -8.65 0.34
N ARG A 21 0.14 -8.55 1.59
CA ARG A 21 -0.85 -7.57 2.01
C ARG A 21 -0.21 -6.55 2.93
N PHE A 22 -0.58 -5.31 2.72
CA PHE A 22 -0.10 -4.18 3.50
C PHE A 22 -1.28 -3.36 3.98
N LYS A 23 -1.09 -2.70 5.12
CA LYS A 23 -2.09 -1.78 5.65
C LYS A 23 -1.54 -0.37 5.63
N ILE A 24 -2.35 0.59 5.21
CA ILE A 24 -1.99 2.00 5.27
C ILE A 24 -2.21 2.46 6.69
N THR A 25 -1.14 2.90 7.36
CA THR A 25 -1.24 3.36 8.73
C THR A 25 -1.37 4.87 8.84
N ARG A 26 -0.86 5.61 7.86
CA ARG A 26 -1.04 7.06 7.82
C ARG A 26 -0.69 7.58 6.43
N LEU A 27 -1.17 8.80 6.17
CA LEU A 27 -0.89 9.51 4.93
C LEU A 27 -0.07 10.74 5.25
N LYS A 28 0.86 11.09 4.36
CA LYS A 28 1.73 12.25 4.50
C LYS A 28 1.80 12.98 3.18
N THR A 29 1.92 14.30 3.25
CA THR A 29 2.19 15.10 2.04
C THR A 29 3.67 15.46 2.04
N ILE A 30 4.36 15.10 0.97
CA ILE A 30 5.78 15.39 0.80
C ILE A 30 5.94 16.12 -0.52
N SER A 31 6.45 17.35 -0.47
CA SER A 31 6.65 18.17 -1.67
C SER A 31 5.42 18.26 -2.56
N GLY A 32 4.25 18.40 -1.93
CA GLY A 32 2.98 18.51 -2.64
C GLY A 32 2.38 17.19 -3.11
N ASN A 33 3.04 16.07 -2.89
CA ASN A 33 2.54 14.77 -3.29
C ASN A 33 2.17 13.93 -2.05
N ILE A 34 1.03 13.26 -2.13
CA ILE A 34 0.58 12.41 -1.02
C ILE A 34 1.33 11.10 -1.06
N HIS A 35 1.87 10.72 0.10
CA HIS A 35 2.53 9.44 0.30
C HIS A 35 1.79 8.68 1.39
N ALA A 36 1.91 7.36 1.36
CA ALA A 36 1.33 6.51 2.38
C ALA A 36 2.44 5.78 3.12
N VAL A 37 2.28 5.70 4.44
CA VAL A 37 3.10 4.80 5.25
C VAL A 37 2.34 3.49 5.34
N ILE A 38 2.96 2.41 4.89
CA ILE A 38 2.34 1.09 4.86
C ILE A 38 3.16 0.11 5.69
N VAL A 39 2.48 -0.87 6.24
CA VAL A 39 3.14 -1.95 6.98
C VAL A 39 2.67 -3.28 6.42
N ASP A 40 3.56 -4.26 6.44
CA ASP A 40 3.21 -5.64 6.13
C ASP A 40 2.29 -6.13 7.25
N ILE A 41 1.12 -6.67 6.90
CA ILE A 41 0.19 -7.12 7.94
C ILE A 41 0.75 -8.26 8.80
N LYS A 42 1.79 -8.94 8.32
CA LYS A 42 2.48 -9.98 9.08
C LYS A 42 3.64 -9.45 9.89
N ASP A 43 4.05 -8.21 9.66
CA ASP A 43 5.16 -7.59 10.37
C ASP A 43 4.92 -6.09 10.44
N GLU A 44 4.14 -5.66 11.42
CA GLU A 44 3.74 -4.27 11.55
C GLU A 44 4.88 -3.33 11.94
N GLN A 45 6.04 -3.87 12.26
CA GLN A 45 7.21 -3.04 12.54
C GLN A 45 7.97 -2.65 11.27
N SER A 46 7.65 -3.28 10.16
CA SER A 46 8.32 -3.03 8.89
C SER A 46 7.56 -1.99 8.09
N GLU A 47 7.83 -0.72 8.37
CA GLU A 47 7.18 0.39 7.68
C GLU A 47 7.88 0.76 6.39
N MET A 48 7.09 1.12 5.39
CA MET A 48 7.60 1.67 4.13
C MET A 48 6.83 2.92 3.77
N LEU A 49 7.52 3.87 3.17
CA LEU A 49 6.90 5.08 2.64
C LEU A 49 6.79 4.93 1.12
N VAL A 50 5.57 5.02 0.61
CA VAL A 50 5.29 4.80 -0.82
C VAL A 50 4.40 5.92 -1.32
N ALA A 51 4.69 6.44 -2.51
CA ALA A 51 3.81 7.44 -3.11
C ALA A 51 2.43 6.84 -3.34
N LEU A 52 1.39 7.61 -3.04
CA LEU A 52 0.03 7.14 -3.18
C LEU A 52 -0.28 6.71 -4.61
N SER A 53 0.26 7.44 -5.59
CA SER A 53 0.06 7.10 -7.00
C SER A 53 0.59 5.70 -7.35
N VAL A 54 1.64 5.24 -6.66
CA VAL A 54 2.14 3.89 -6.86
C VAL A 54 1.14 2.86 -6.37
N LEU A 55 0.52 3.14 -5.22
CA LEU A 55 -0.48 2.22 -4.65
C LEU A 55 -1.78 2.21 -5.45
N GLU A 56 -2.04 3.27 -6.21
CA GLU A 56 -3.22 3.35 -7.06
C GLU A 56 -3.03 2.66 -8.42
N ASP A 57 -1.83 2.18 -8.69
CA ASP A 57 -1.54 1.48 -9.94
C ASP A 57 -2.16 0.08 -9.90
N LYS A 58 -3.22 -0.09 -10.66
CA LYS A 58 -4.01 -1.33 -10.68
C LYS A 58 -3.24 -2.51 -11.26
N ASN A 59 -2.12 -2.26 -11.89
CA ASN A 59 -1.27 -3.33 -12.39
C ASN A 59 -0.33 -3.89 -11.32
N LYS A 60 -0.17 -3.17 -10.22
CA LYS A 60 0.75 -3.56 -9.15
C LYS A 60 0.05 -3.91 -7.86
N TYR A 61 -1.06 -3.24 -7.56
CA TYR A 61 -1.77 -3.42 -6.30
C TYR A 61 -3.26 -3.45 -6.52
N ARG A 62 -3.96 -4.09 -5.60
CA ARG A 62 -5.42 -4.02 -5.56
C ARG A 62 -5.87 -3.78 -4.13
N ILE A 63 -7.03 -3.17 -3.99
CA ILE A 63 -7.60 -2.90 -2.68
C ILE A 63 -8.42 -4.09 -2.25
N ILE A 64 -8.16 -4.54 -1.03
CA ILE A 64 -8.93 -5.63 -0.42
C ILE A 64 -10.05 -5.00 0.38
N LYS A 65 -11.26 -5.37 0.08
CA LYS A 65 -12.44 -4.85 0.77
C LYS A 65 -13.02 -5.87 1.71
#